data_b2f34c15245ea277a425ab5d87656145
#
_entry.id   b2f34c15245ea277a425ab5d87656145
#
_cell.length_a   1.000
_cell.length_b   1.000
_cell.length_c   1.000
_cell.angle_alpha   90.00
_cell.angle_beta   90.00
_cell.angle_gamma   90.00
#
_symmetry.space_group_name_H-M   'P 1'
#
loop_
_entity.id
_entity.type
_entity.pdbx_description
1 polymer ?
#
loop_
_entity_poly.entity_id
_entity_poly.type
_entity_poly.pdbx_seq_one_letter_code
_entity_poly.pdbx_strand_id
1 'polypeptide(L)'
;MQIFPKIIYSCYNILYNIPDIDTPFKPVYMVLCLVVSVICTCSAVLYACIKELKSQPSQLMRPKPPQNGRRVLLERVNFIWNRLDFLAKVTVRNLLRYKKRFFMTIVGVAGCTALIVTGFGLKYSIKTIAEKQFNEIFLYDGIAVLNSADFDEKQLEDKISSIAQVDKSMLMQSTDGIAENESENQSVSMIVPKTPENMGDYIDLVSAENGSNLEVKSGSVIITQKLAKLLDLKTGDTITVKLSGHEEEEFKIGGVSKNYALHYIYITPDDFESVYGEKPVYNLSFIDLKKDTDENSFKEQLISNDEFYGISFKNDSSRGFLNSVDSLDAIVILLIVCAGGLAFVVLYNLANINITERVREIATIKVLGFYDGETSAYIYRENLISTLVGIIVGLAAGKILHYFVVITSEVDLVLFNRQLVWWAYVLGALLTLAFAFIVNLVLHFKLKKIDMVESLKSVE
;
A
#
# COMPACT_ATOMS: atom_id res chain seq x y z
N MET A 1 -18.04 10.01 13.56
CA MET A 1 -16.76 10.69 13.87
C MET A 1 -16.05 10.19 15.13
N GLN A 2 -16.70 9.73 16.18
CA GLN A 2 -16.02 9.21 17.38
C GLN A 2 -15.56 7.74 17.26
N ILE A 3 -16.15 6.95 16.38
CA ILE A 3 -15.85 5.52 16.25
C ILE A 3 -14.50 5.30 15.56
N PHE A 4 -14.23 5.98 14.45
CA PHE A 4 -12.99 5.84 13.69
C PHE A 4 -11.71 6.19 14.48
N PRO A 5 -11.64 7.34 15.18
CA PRO A 5 -10.48 7.65 16.00
C PRO A 5 -10.23 6.62 17.10
N LYS A 6 -11.29 6.07 17.72
CA LYS A 6 -11.15 5.03 18.74
C LYS A 6 -10.63 3.70 18.16
N ILE A 7 -11.10 3.30 16.97
CA ILE A 7 -10.61 2.09 16.30
C ILE A 7 -9.13 2.29 15.93
N ILE A 8 -8.79 3.42 15.33
CA ILE A 8 -7.40 3.76 14.97
C ILE A 8 -6.51 3.79 16.21
N TYR A 9 -6.96 4.46 17.28
CA TYR A 9 -6.25 4.48 18.56
C TYR A 9 -6.04 3.09 19.14
N SER A 10 -7.07 2.24 19.14
CA SER A 10 -6.97 0.86 19.61
C SER A 10 -5.95 0.04 18.79
N CYS A 11 -5.87 0.27 17.48
CA CYS A 11 -4.88 -0.36 16.61
C CYS A 11 -3.45 0.11 16.93
N TYR A 12 -3.27 1.42 17.15
CA TYR A 12 -1.96 1.97 17.51
C TYR A 12 -1.53 1.60 18.94
N ASN A 13 -2.48 1.44 19.86
CA ASN A 13 -2.17 1.08 21.26
C ASN A 13 -1.69 -0.38 21.41
N ILE A 14 -1.89 -1.21 20.38
CA ILE A 14 -1.28 -2.55 20.29
C ILE A 14 0.24 -2.43 20.03
N LEU A 15 0.68 -1.37 19.34
CA LEU A 15 2.06 -1.15 18.93
C LEU A 15 2.86 -0.30 19.92
N TYR A 16 2.20 0.70 20.47
CA TYR A 16 2.82 1.71 21.31
C TYR A 16 1.97 1.84 22.57
N ASN A 17 2.58 1.80 23.75
CA ASN A 17 1.91 2.19 24.99
C ASN A 17 1.61 3.70 24.93
N ILE A 18 0.60 4.07 24.15
CA ILE A 18 0.17 5.46 24.02
C ILE A 18 -0.75 5.76 25.19
N PRO A 19 -0.49 6.80 26.00
CA PRO A 19 -1.41 7.22 27.04
C PRO A 19 -2.77 7.59 26.42
N ASP A 20 -3.84 7.43 27.19
CA ASP A 20 -5.20 7.68 26.72
C ASP A 20 -5.31 8.99 25.94
N ILE A 21 -5.69 8.88 24.67
CA ILE A 21 -5.89 10.04 23.82
C ILE A 21 -7.32 10.52 24.00
N ASP A 22 -7.47 11.69 24.58
CA ASP A 22 -8.73 12.41 24.53
C ASP A 22 -9.08 12.71 23.07
N THR A 23 -10.17 12.12 22.60
CA THR A 23 -10.74 12.45 21.29
C THR A 23 -11.83 13.52 21.48
N PRO A 24 -11.46 14.79 21.68
CA PRO A 24 -12.45 15.83 21.92
C PRO A 24 -13.31 16.00 20.67
N PHE A 25 -14.61 16.06 20.89
CA PHE A 25 -15.56 16.40 19.84
C PHE A 25 -15.30 17.82 19.38
N LYS A 26 -14.68 18.00 18.20
CA LYS A 26 -14.45 19.32 17.61
C LYS A 26 -15.60 19.66 16.66
N PRO A 27 -16.58 20.47 17.09
CA PRO A 27 -17.76 20.80 16.29
C PRO A 27 -17.41 21.50 14.98
N VAL A 28 -16.27 22.17 14.92
CA VAL A 28 -15.79 22.89 13.73
C VAL A 28 -15.67 21.96 12.52
N TYR A 29 -15.08 20.77 12.67
CA TYR A 29 -14.96 19.81 11.55
C TYR A 29 -16.32 19.23 11.13
N MET A 30 -17.23 19.04 12.09
CA MET A 30 -18.59 18.58 11.78
C MET A 30 -19.35 19.64 10.97
N VAL A 31 -19.27 20.90 11.39
CA VAL A 31 -19.89 22.02 10.67
C VAL A 31 -19.27 22.17 9.28
N LEU A 32 -17.94 22.07 9.16
CA LEU A 32 -17.25 22.13 7.87
C LEU A 32 -17.73 21.03 6.91
N CYS A 33 -17.80 19.78 7.38
CA CYS A 33 -18.29 18.65 6.57
C CYS A 33 -19.75 18.85 6.17
N LEU A 34 -20.60 19.37 7.08
CA LEU A 34 -22.00 19.66 6.81
C LEU A 34 -22.14 20.78 5.76
N VAL A 35 -21.38 21.86 5.89
CA VAL A 35 -21.37 22.97 4.94
C VAL A 35 -20.92 22.49 3.56
N VAL A 36 -19.84 21.73 3.46
CA VAL A 36 -19.36 21.16 2.19
C VAL A 36 -20.41 20.25 1.58
N SER A 37 -21.04 19.36 2.37
CA SER A 37 -22.12 18.48 1.91
C SER A 37 -23.31 19.29 1.37
N VAL A 38 -23.74 20.33 2.09
CA VAL A 38 -24.86 21.19 1.68
C VAL A 38 -24.50 21.93 0.39
N ILE A 39 -23.30 22.51 0.30
CA ILE A 39 -22.83 23.19 -0.92
C ILE A 39 -22.83 22.27 -2.12
N CYS A 40 -22.27 21.04 -1.97
CA CYS A 40 -22.24 20.05 -3.05
C CYS A 40 -23.64 19.64 -3.49
N THR A 41 -24.54 19.37 -2.53
CA THR A 41 -25.91 18.95 -2.82
C THR A 41 -26.71 20.08 -3.45
N CYS A 42 -26.65 21.27 -2.87
CA CYS A 42 -27.37 22.45 -3.40
C CYS A 42 -26.87 22.83 -4.80
N SER A 43 -25.55 22.81 -5.04
CA SER A 43 -25.00 23.13 -6.35
C SER A 43 -25.44 22.12 -7.41
N ALA A 44 -25.47 20.82 -7.08
CA ALA A 44 -25.95 19.77 -7.99
C ALA A 44 -27.45 19.95 -8.31
N VAL A 45 -28.27 20.20 -7.28
CA VAL A 45 -29.71 20.41 -7.46
C VAL A 45 -29.98 21.70 -8.25
N LEU A 46 -29.31 22.80 -7.91
CA LEU A 46 -29.43 24.05 -8.63
C LEU A 46 -29.04 23.91 -10.11
N TYR A 47 -27.95 23.22 -10.39
CA TYR A 47 -27.53 22.94 -11.78
C TYR A 47 -28.61 22.16 -12.54
N ALA A 48 -29.18 21.12 -11.92
CA ALA A 48 -30.24 20.33 -12.53
C ALA A 48 -31.50 21.15 -12.75
N CYS A 49 -31.96 21.92 -11.74
CA CYS A 49 -33.15 22.81 -11.83
C CYS A 49 -32.98 23.89 -12.88
N ILE A 50 -31.86 24.61 -12.91
CA ILE A 50 -31.60 25.66 -13.90
C ILE A 50 -31.64 25.10 -15.33
N LYS A 51 -31.12 23.89 -15.50
CA LYS A 51 -31.14 23.22 -16.81
C LYS A 51 -32.55 22.87 -17.28
N GLU A 52 -33.40 22.38 -16.38
CA GLU A 52 -34.81 22.08 -16.70
C GLU A 52 -35.64 23.38 -16.88
N LEU A 53 -35.44 24.39 -16.04
CA LEU A 53 -36.11 25.67 -16.13
C LEU A 53 -35.77 26.47 -17.40
N LYS A 54 -34.61 26.26 -18.00
CA LYS A 54 -34.23 26.86 -19.30
C LYS A 54 -34.93 26.21 -20.50
N SER A 55 -35.61 25.08 -20.33
CA SER A 55 -36.36 24.42 -21.39
C SER A 55 -37.73 25.05 -21.52
N GLN A 56 -38.29 25.07 -22.75
CA GLN A 56 -39.61 25.67 -22.98
C GLN A 56 -40.72 24.87 -22.28
N PRO A 57 -41.72 25.49 -21.63
CA PRO A 57 -42.79 24.79 -20.93
C PRO A 57 -43.53 23.78 -21.81
N SER A 58 -43.71 24.11 -23.08
CA SER A 58 -44.33 23.18 -24.07
C SER A 58 -43.54 21.90 -24.36
N GLN A 59 -42.22 21.94 -24.14
CA GLN A 59 -41.37 20.77 -24.29
C GLN A 59 -41.34 19.87 -23.01
N LEU A 60 -41.55 20.50 -21.84
CA LEU A 60 -41.62 19.82 -20.56
C LEU A 60 -42.93 19.01 -20.41
N MET A 61 -44.03 19.52 -20.98
CA MET A 61 -45.33 18.85 -20.95
C MET A 61 -45.49 17.74 -21.99
N ARG A 62 -44.57 17.60 -22.95
CA ARG A 62 -44.61 16.52 -23.95
C ARG A 62 -43.76 15.32 -23.46
N PRO A 63 -44.24 14.06 -23.58
CA PRO A 63 -43.42 12.91 -23.35
C PRO A 63 -42.20 12.98 -24.25
N LYS A 64 -41.00 12.80 -23.65
CA LYS A 64 -39.72 12.86 -24.41
C LYS A 64 -39.76 11.87 -25.57
N PRO A 65 -39.55 12.30 -26.81
CA PRO A 65 -39.58 11.40 -27.95
C PRO A 65 -38.49 10.32 -27.78
N PRO A 66 -38.75 9.08 -28.24
CA PRO A 66 -37.75 8.01 -28.17
C PRO A 66 -36.49 8.45 -28.89
N GLN A 67 -35.34 8.32 -28.22
CA GLN A 67 -34.07 8.72 -28.79
C GLN A 67 -33.76 7.81 -30.00
N ASN A 68 -33.53 8.45 -31.15
CA ASN A 68 -33.15 7.71 -32.38
C ASN A 68 -31.91 6.87 -32.15
N GLY A 69 -31.98 5.60 -32.48
CA GLY A 69 -30.87 4.65 -32.38
C GLY A 69 -29.70 5.05 -33.27
N ARG A 70 -28.68 5.67 -32.72
CA ARG A 70 -27.42 5.89 -33.44
C ARG A 70 -26.60 4.61 -33.46
N ARG A 71 -25.94 4.34 -34.59
CA ARG A 71 -25.00 3.21 -34.71
C ARG A 71 -23.93 3.31 -33.62
N VAL A 72 -23.66 2.21 -32.97
CA VAL A 72 -22.71 2.11 -31.86
C VAL A 72 -21.31 1.86 -32.42
N LEU A 73 -20.28 2.44 -31.81
CA LEU A 73 -18.88 2.26 -32.21
C LEU A 73 -18.48 0.78 -32.30
N LEU A 74 -19.02 -0.09 -31.44
CA LEU A 74 -18.76 -1.53 -31.45
C LEU A 74 -19.33 -2.23 -32.72
N GLU A 75 -20.35 -1.64 -33.34
CA GLU A 75 -20.90 -2.17 -34.63
C GLU A 75 -19.92 -2.00 -35.80
N ARG A 76 -18.92 -1.13 -35.66
CA ARG A 76 -17.87 -0.96 -36.67
C ARG A 76 -16.82 -2.09 -36.61
N VAL A 77 -16.74 -2.80 -35.47
CA VAL A 77 -15.81 -3.92 -35.30
C VAL A 77 -16.56 -5.23 -35.64
N ASN A 78 -16.69 -5.56 -36.91
CA ASN A 78 -17.46 -6.70 -37.39
C ASN A 78 -17.06 -8.03 -36.76
N PHE A 79 -15.78 -8.23 -36.45
CA PHE A 79 -15.27 -9.45 -35.83
C PHE A 79 -15.89 -9.74 -34.45
N ILE A 80 -16.02 -8.71 -33.60
CA ILE A 80 -16.63 -8.84 -32.28
C ILE A 80 -18.15 -8.85 -32.40
N TRP A 81 -18.72 -7.97 -33.24
CA TRP A 81 -20.16 -7.81 -33.37
C TRP A 81 -20.85 -9.06 -33.88
N ASN A 82 -20.26 -9.77 -34.84
CA ASN A 82 -20.87 -10.98 -35.43
C ASN A 82 -20.86 -12.19 -34.48
N ARG A 83 -19.97 -12.22 -33.50
CA ARG A 83 -19.91 -13.27 -32.47
C ARG A 83 -20.84 -13.07 -31.28
N LEU A 84 -21.42 -11.88 -31.13
CA LEU A 84 -22.35 -11.57 -30.06
C LEU A 84 -23.74 -12.14 -30.39
N ASP A 85 -24.35 -12.79 -29.39
CA ASP A 85 -25.74 -13.20 -29.41
C ASP A 85 -26.69 -11.99 -29.48
N PHE A 86 -27.91 -12.18 -29.93
CA PHE A 86 -28.93 -11.12 -30.05
C PHE A 86 -29.11 -10.32 -28.76
N LEU A 87 -29.22 -11.03 -27.61
CA LEU A 87 -29.37 -10.39 -26.30
C LEU A 87 -28.15 -9.54 -25.92
N ALA A 88 -26.94 -10.00 -26.23
CA ALA A 88 -25.73 -9.23 -25.99
C ALA A 88 -25.66 -7.95 -26.85
N LYS A 89 -26.09 -8.04 -28.12
CA LYS A 89 -26.18 -6.90 -29.04
C LYS A 89 -27.15 -5.83 -28.50
N VAL A 90 -28.32 -6.27 -28.00
CA VAL A 90 -29.32 -5.36 -27.40
C VAL A 90 -28.77 -4.73 -26.14
N THR A 91 -28.09 -5.48 -25.27
CA THR A 91 -27.49 -4.95 -24.03
C THR A 91 -26.43 -3.88 -24.34
N VAL A 92 -25.53 -4.15 -25.29
CA VAL A 92 -24.49 -3.18 -25.68
C VAL A 92 -25.11 -1.89 -26.29
N ARG A 93 -26.14 -2.03 -27.11
CA ARG A 93 -26.86 -0.86 -27.66
C ARG A 93 -27.51 -0.03 -26.55
N ASN A 94 -28.08 -0.68 -25.55
CA ASN A 94 -28.71 0.00 -24.41
C ASN A 94 -27.67 0.69 -23.51
N LEU A 95 -26.57 0.04 -23.18
CA LEU A 95 -25.47 0.61 -22.41
C LEU A 95 -24.95 1.90 -23.05
N LEU A 96 -24.74 1.87 -24.37
CA LEU A 96 -24.20 3.01 -25.11
C LEU A 96 -25.26 4.06 -25.46
N ARG A 97 -26.56 3.73 -25.36
CA ARG A 97 -27.66 4.67 -25.43
C ARG A 97 -27.69 5.57 -24.19
N TYR A 98 -27.46 5.00 -23.01
CA TYR A 98 -27.44 5.72 -21.72
C TYR A 98 -26.01 5.98 -21.20
N LYS A 99 -25.17 6.58 -22.06
CA LYS A 99 -23.73 6.77 -21.81
C LYS A 99 -23.39 7.35 -20.43
N LYS A 100 -24.13 8.38 -19.98
CA LYS A 100 -23.87 9.06 -18.70
C LYS A 100 -23.93 8.08 -17.52
N ARG A 101 -24.96 7.21 -17.52
CA ARG A 101 -25.16 6.22 -16.48
C ARG A 101 -24.07 5.16 -16.54
N PHE A 102 -23.76 4.68 -17.74
CA PHE A 102 -22.70 3.70 -17.97
C PHE A 102 -21.36 4.19 -17.43
N PHE A 103 -20.95 5.43 -17.78
CA PHE A 103 -19.74 6.03 -17.25
C PHE A 103 -19.77 6.24 -15.74
N MET A 104 -20.90 6.69 -15.18
CA MET A 104 -21.05 6.88 -13.73
C MET A 104 -20.89 5.55 -12.98
N THR A 105 -21.45 4.45 -13.51
CA THR A 105 -21.27 3.11 -12.94
C THR A 105 -19.82 2.66 -13.02
N ILE A 106 -19.16 2.85 -14.17
CA ILE A 106 -17.75 2.49 -14.33
C ILE A 106 -16.88 3.25 -13.33
N VAL A 107 -17.04 4.58 -13.23
CA VAL A 107 -16.25 5.40 -12.31
C VAL A 107 -16.49 4.99 -10.84
N GLY A 108 -17.74 4.74 -10.47
CA GLY A 108 -18.08 4.29 -9.13
C GLY A 108 -17.45 2.94 -8.78
N VAL A 109 -17.63 1.94 -9.66
CA VAL A 109 -17.03 0.61 -9.47
C VAL A 109 -15.50 0.67 -9.49
N ALA A 110 -14.93 1.43 -10.43
CA ALA A 110 -13.49 1.59 -10.55
C ALA A 110 -12.88 2.22 -9.29
N GLY A 111 -13.51 3.25 -8.72
CA GLY A 111 -13.06 3.87 -7.48
C GLY A 111 -13.05 2.87 -6.31
N CYS A 112 -14.11 2.10 -6.15
CA CYS A 112 -14.20 1.08 -5.11
C CYS A 112 -13.16 -0.04 -5.29
N THR A 113 -13.02 -0.55 -6.52
CA THR A 113 -12.01 -1.56 -6.85
C THR A 113 -10.60 -1.04 -6.60
N ALA A 114 -10.32 0.21 -6.99
CA ALA A 114 -9.02 0.84 -6.77
C ALA A 114 -8.67 0.94 -5.29
N LEU A 115 -9.63 1.32 -4.43
CA LEU A 115 -9.43 1.38 -2.97
C LEU A 115 -9.13 -0.01 -2.37
N ILE A 116 -9.88 -1.04 -2.78
CA ILE A 116 -9.66 -2.41 -2.30
C ILE A 116 -8.28 -2.93 -2.70
N VAL A 117 -7.89 -2.74 -3.97
CA VAL A 117 -6.57 -3.14 -4.48
C VAL A 117 -5.46 -2.39 -3.75
N THR A 118 -5.64 -1.09 -3.49
CA THR A 118 -4.68 -0.28 -2.73
C THR A 118 -4.51 -0.79 -1.30
N GLY A 119 -5.61 -1.18 -0.63
CA GLY A 119 -5.55 -1.74 0.72
C GLY A 119 -4.72 -3.03 0.79
N PHE A 120 -5.00 -3.99 -0.10
CA PHE A 120 -4.19 -5.22 -0.17
C PHE A 120 -2.75 -4.95 -0.59
N GLY A 121 -2.54 -4.02 -1.52
CA GLY A 121 -1.22 -3.61 -1.97
C GLY A 121 -0.39 -3.01 -0.85
N LEU A 122 -0.97 -2.12 -0.04
CA LEU A 122 -0.29 -1.49 1.09
C LEU A 122 0.15 -2.52 2.13
N LYS A 123 -0.75 -3.45 2.51
CA LYS A 123 -0.40 -4.57 3.39
C LYS A 123 0.81 -5.34 2.88
N TYR A 124 0.80 -5.69 1.61
CA TYR A 124 1.91 -6.44 1.00
C TYR A 124 3.20 -5.62 0.96
N SER A 125 3.11 -4.34 0.59
CA SER A 125 4.28 -3.45 0.53
C SER A 125 5.01 -3.35 1.86
N ILE A 126 4.26 -3.28 2.98
CA ILE A 126 4.83 -3.20 4.32
C ILE A 126 5.38 -4.57 4.78
N LYS A 127 4.62 -5.66 4.58
CA LYS A 127 5.07 -7.00 4.96
C LYS A 127 6.38 -7.41 4.26
N THR A 128 6.49 -7.07 2.98
CA THR A 128 7.68 -7.41 2.17
C THR A 128 8.95 -6.70 2.64
N ILE A 129 8.84 -5.61 3.41
CA ILE A 129 10.00 -4.93 4.00
C ILE A 129 10.74 -5.89 4.93
N ALA A 130 10.03 -6.49 5.89
CA ALA A 130 10.62 -7.45 6.82
C ALA A 130 11.23 -8.65 6.10
N GLU A 131 10.47 -9.24 5.16
CA GLU A 131 10.93 -10.40 4.41
C GLU A 131 12.23 -10.10 3.65
N LYS A 132 12.33 -8.94 3.00
CA LYS A 132 13.54 -8.56 2.26
C LYS A 132 14.69 -8.14 3.16
N GLN A 133 14.42 -7.34 4.20
CA GLN A 133 15.46 -6.86 5.09
C GLN A 133 16.14 -8.00 5.84
N PHE A 134 15.33 -8.89 6.44
CA PHE A 134 15.84 -9.94 7.33
C PHE A 134 16.17 -11.26 6.62
N ASN A 135 15.68 -11.53 5.41
CA ASN A 135 15.97 -12.76 4.71
C ASN A 135 16.89 -12.60 3.49
N GLU A 136 16.88 -11.40 2.85
CA GLU A 136 17.71 -11.16 1.66
C GLU A 136 18.93 -10.31 1.97
N ILE A 137 18.82 -9.27 2.84
CA ILE A 137 19.92 -8.33 3.09
C ILE A 137 20.74 -8.74 4.31
N PHE A 138 20.08 -9.01 5.45
CA PHE A 138 20.79 -9.45 6.66
C PHE A 138 20.99 -10.96 6.63
N LEU A 139 22.24 -11.38 6.39
CA LEU A 139 22.62 -12.79 6.30
C LEU A 139 23.03 -13.36 7.65
N TYR A 140 23.56 -12.55 8.58
CA TYR A 140 23.93 -12.95 9.93
C TYR A 140 22.74 -13.47 10.76
N ASP A 141 23.00 -14.30 11.77
CA ASP A 141 21.97 -14.82 12.69
C ASP A 141 21.72 -13.91 13.90
N GLY A 142 22.75 -13.20 14.35
CA GLY A 142 22.63 -12.27 15.48
C GLY A 142 23.69 -11.19 15.50
N ILE A 143 23.43 -10.15 16.29
CA ILE A 143 24.36 -9.06 16.59
C ILE A 143 24.60 -9.08 18.10
N ALA A 144 25.84 -9.37 18.53
CA ALA A 144 26.24 -9.25 19.91
C ALA A 144 26.74 -7.83 20.19
N VAL A 145 26.32 -7.27 21.32
CA VAL A 145 26.79 -5.97 21.83
C VAL A 145 27.94 -6.24 22.80
N LEU A 146 29.08 -5.64 22.50
CA LEU A 146 30.32 -5.87 23.23
C LEU A 146 30.53 -4.84 24.30
N ASN A 147 31.13 -5.27 25.42
CA ASN A 147 31.68 -4.37 26.41
C ASN A 147 33.13 -4.01 25.99
N SER A 148 33.25 -3.03 25.09
CA SER A 148 34.51 -2.69 24.43
C SER A 148 35.49 -1.87 25.29
N ALA A 149 35.12 -1.51 26.52
CA ALA A 149 35.90 -0.53 27.31
C ALA A 149 37.27 -1.04 27.82
N ASP A 150 37.46 -2.36 27.94
CA ASP A 150 38.64 -2.94 28.62
C ASP A 150 39.31 -4.17 27.94
N PHE A 151 38.88 -4.54 26.72
CA PHE A 151 39.35 -5.78 26.09
C PHE A 151 40.14 -5.54 24.80
N ASP A 152 41.23 -6.33 24.63
CA ASP A 152 41.97 -6.37 23.38
C ASP A 152 41.13 -7.07 22.27
N GLU A 153 41.14 -6.51 21.08
CA GLU A 153 40.38 -6.99 19.91
C GLU A 153 40.65 -8.48 19.63
N LYS A 154 41.90 -8.93 19.76
CA LYS A 154 42.28 -10.35 19.55
C LYS A 154 41.65 -11.25 20.59
N GLN A 155 41.60 -10.81 21.84
CA GLN A 155 40.99 -11.60 22.91
C GLN A 155 39.49 -11.73 22.70
N LEU A 156 38.80 -10.69 22.20
CA LEU A 156 37.38 -10.75 21.86
C LEU A 156 37.12 -11.72 20.70
N GLU A 157 37.92 -11.67 19.63
CA GLU A 157 37.80 -12.60 18.49
C GLU A 157 38.05 -14.04 18.92
N ASP A 158 39.13 -14.29 19.65
CA ASP A 158 39.45 -15.62 20.13
C ASP A 158 38.37 -16.18 21.05
N LYS A 159 37.80 -15.37 21.92
CA LYS A 159 36.68 -15.76 22.77
C LYS A 159 35.41 -16.07 21.98
N ILE A 160 35.00 -15.21 21.09
CA ILE A 160 33.81 -15.46 20.24
C ILE A 160 34.00 -16.74 19.43
N SER A 161 35.16 -16.92 18.82
CA SER A 161 35.49 -18.09 18.01
C SER A 161 35.61 -19.36 18.85
N SER A 162 35.93 -19.27 20.15
CA SER A 162 35.99 -20.41 21.06
C SER A 162 34.62 -20.93 21.49
N ILE A 163 33.54 -20.15 21.28
CA ILE A 163 32.19 -20.59 21.61
C ILE A 163 31.75 -21.64 20.60
N ALA A 164 31.48 -22.84 21.08
CA ALA A 164 31.24 -24.01 20.21
C ALA A 164 30.10 -23.88 19.23
N GLN A 165 29.10 -23.01 19.53
CA GLN A 165 27.91 -22.76 18.73
C GLN A 165 28.15 -21.74 17.62
N VAL A 166 29.21 -20.95 17.66
CA VAL A 166 29.53 -19.94 16.63
C VAL A 166 30.17 -20.65 15.42
N ASP A 167 29.70 -20.34 14.24
CA ASP A 167 30.30 -20.79 12.97
C ASP A 167 31.26 -19.73 12.44
N LYS A 168 30.76 -18.46 12.32
CA LYS A 168 31.54 -17.30 11.90
C LYS A 168 31.20 -16.10 12.76
N SER A 169 32.15 -15.19 12.90
CA SER A 169 31.92 -13.90 13.54
C SER A 169 32.78 -12.81 12.92
N MET A 170 32.33 -11.56 12.99
CA MET A 170 33.09 -10.40 12.55
C MET A 170 32.83 -9.22 13.49
N LEU A 171 33.92 -8.67 14.03
CA LEU A 171 33.85 -7.43 14.80
C LEU A 171 33.54 -6.25 13.91
N MET A 172 32.74 -5.33 14.43
CA MET A 172 32.43 -4.06 13.77
C MET A 172 32.23 -2.94 14.79
N GLN A 173 32.48 -1.72 14.34
CA GLN A 173 32.03 -0.52 15.04
C GLN A 173 30.72 -0.04 14.42
N SER A 174 29.76 0.31 15.26
CA SER A 174 28.57 1.08 14.86
C SER A 174 28.53 2.36 15.66
N THR A 175 28.53 3.48 14.98
CA THR A 175 28.44 4.83 15.59
C THR A 175 27.32 5.59 14.94
N ASP A 176 26.43 6.14 15.79
CA ASP A 176 25.32 6.95 15.31
C ASP A 176 25.80 8.37 14.96
N GLY A 177 25.21 8.92 13.94
CA GLY A 177 25.51 10.26 13.47
C GLY A 177 24.35 10.87 12.68
N ILE A 178 24.62 12.01 12.10
CA ILE A 178 23.71 12.73 11.23
C ILE A 178 24.41 12.92 9.88
N ALA A 179 23.74 12.48 8.83
CA ALA A 179 24.12 12.80 7.48
C ALA A 179 23.30 13.99 6.97
N GLU A 180 23.94 14.94 6.36
CA GLU A 180 23.27 16.16 5.92
C GLU A 180 23.65 16.56 4.50
N ASN A 181 22.75 17.27 3.88
CA ASN A 181 22.92 18.00 2.63
C ASN A 181 22.36 19.42 2.86
N GLU A 182 22.55 20.34 1.92
CA GLU A 182 22.17 21.76 2.02
C GLU A 182 20.77 22.05 2.59
N SER A 183 19.82 21.13 2.50
CA SER A 183 18.40 21.33 2.86
C SER A 183 17.82 20.34 3.87
N GLU A 184 18.41 19.16 4.06
CA GLU A 184 17.85 18.10 4.90
C GLU A 184 18.92 17.37 5.69
N ASN A 185 18.58 16.88 6.88
CA ASN A 185 19.40 16.03 7.72
C ASN A 185 18.70 14.71 8.05
N GLN A 186 19.48 13.63 8.15
CA GLN A 186 18.97 12.30 8.44
C GLN A 186 19.87 11.59 9.47
N SER A 187 19.25 10.91 10.44
CA SER A 187 19.99 10.05 11.36
C SER A 187 20.54 8.84 10.63
N VAL A 188 21.79 8.53 10.84
CA VAL A 188 22.50 7.40 10.19
C VAL A 188 23.32 6.64 11.21
N SER A 189 23.56 5.35 10.95
CA SER A 189 24.54 4.56 11.67
C SER A 189 25.70 4.24 10.73
N MET A 190 26.90 4.70 11.08
CA MET A 190 28.13 4.38 10.36
C MET A 190 28.65 3.02 10.85
N ILE A 191 28.86 2.11 9.91
CA ILE A 191 29.34 0.75 10.18
C ILE A 191 30.77 0.63 9.63
N VAL A 192 31.70 0.27 10.53
CA VAL A 192 33.09 0.03 10.21
C VAL A 192 33.39 -1.43 10.48
N PRO A 193 33.35 -2.33 9.47
CA PRO A 193 33.70 -3.73 9.64
C PRO A 193 35.21 -3.91 9.84
N LYS A 194 35.64 -4.83 10.69
CA LYS A 194 37.07 -5.11 10.88
C LYS A 194 37.71 -5.67 9.62
N THR A 195 36.98 -6.51 8.89
CA THR A 195 37.39 -7.14 7.63
C THR A 195 36.40 -6.78 6.53
N PRO A 196 36.59 -5.64 5.83
CA PRO A 196 35.63 -5.18 4.80
C PRO A 196 35.37 -6.19 3.68
N GLU A 197 36.35 -7.02 3.34
CA GLU A 197 36.26 -8.03 2.28
C GLU A 197 35.21 -9.12 2.61
N ASN A 198 34.99 -9.40 3.90
CA ASN A 198 34.06 -10.42 4.37
C ASN A 198 32.67 -9.85 4.67
N MET A 199 32.42 -8.56 4.45
CA MET A 199 31.15 -7.91 4.74
C MET A 199 29.98 -8.58 4.02
N GLY A 200 30.20 -9.05 2.80
CA GLY A 200 29.20 -9.76 1.99
C GLY A 200 28.72 -11.09 2.58
N ASP A 201 29.46 -11.69 3.54
CA ASP A 201 29.00 -12.89 4.26
C ASP A 201 27.88 -12.56 5.27
N TYR A 202 27.82 -11.33 5.77
CA TYR A 202 26.89 -10.90 6.82
C TYR A 202 25.81 -9.94 6.34
N ILE A 203 26.12 -9.09 5.35
CA ILE A 203 25.16 -8.17 4.74
C ILE A 203 25.32 -8.20 3.22
N ASP A 204 24.23 -8.52 2.50
CA ASP A 204 24.22 -8.52 1.04
C ASP A 204 24.10 -7.08 0.51
N LEU A 205 25.25 -6.50 0.16
CA LEU A 205 25.35 -5.14 -0.36
C LEU A 205 25.10 -5.13 -1.87
N VAL A 206 23.83 -5.16 -2.28
CA VAL A 206 23.42 -5.11 -3.69
C VAL A 206 23.18 -3.67 -4.13
N SER A 207 23.79 -3.26 -5.24
CA SER A 207 23.57 -1.95 -5.84
C SER A 207 22.08 -1.71 -6.18
N ALA A 208 21.57 -0.56 -5.77
CA ALA A 208 20.21 -0.12 -6.12
C ALA A 208 20.08 0.29 -7.59
N GLU A 209 21.19 0.64 -8.25
CA GLU A 209 21.22 1.16 -9.62
C GLU A 209 21.24 0.02 -10.66
N ASN A 210 22.15 -0.93 -10.48
CA ASN A 210 22.40 -1.98 -11.49
C ASN A 210 22.25 -3.42 -10.99
N GLY A 211 22.03 -3.61 -9.68
CA GLY A 211 21.87 -4.92 -9.07
C GLY A 211 23.15 -5.73 -8.92
N SER A 212 24.35 -5.14 -9.13
CA SER A 212 25.63 -5.79 -8.86
C SER A 212 25.96 -5.76 -7.37
N ASN A 213 26.77 -6.71 -6.92
CA ASN A 213 27.30 -6.69 -5.56
C ASN A 213 28.28 -5.54 -5.40
N LEU A 214 28.16 -4.81 -4.29
CA LEU A 214 29.05 -3.73 -3.88
C LEU A 214 30.03 -4.27 -2.83
N GLU A 215 31.27 -3.81 -2.90
CA GLU A 215 32.32 -4.10 -1.93
C GLU A 215 32.72 -2.80 -1.24
N VAL A 216 32.91 -2.83 0.09
CA VAL A 216 33.40 -1.68 0.85
C VAL A 216 34.87 -1.49 0.53
N LYS A 217 35.20 -0.44 -0.22
CA LYS A 217 36.56 -0.15 -0.70
C LYS A 217 37.07 1.18 -0.14
N SER A 218 38.38 1.25 0.07
CA SER A 218 39.03 2.49 0.52
C SER A 218 38.83 3.65 -0.46
N GLY A 219 38.70 4.85 0.09
CA GLY A 219 38.49 6.10 -0.63
C GLY A 219 37.03 6.41 -0.97
N SER A 220 36.08 5.60 -0.51
CA SER A 220 34.64 5.83 -0.73
C SER A 220 33.75 5.08 0.25
N VAL A 221 32.55 5.58 0.46
CA VAL A 221 31.55 4.98 1.33
C VAL A 221 30.39 4.39 0.53
N ILE A 222 29.73 3.36 1.08
CA ILE A 222 28.47 2.85 0.55
C ILE A 222 27.36 3.38 1.44
N ILE A 223 26.35 3.99 0.83
CA ILE A 223 25.16 4.50 1.54
C ILE A 223 23.92 3.73 1.15
N THR A 224 22.89 3.75 2.01
CA THR A 224 21.62 3.08 1.75
C THR A 224 20.72 3.86 0.78
N GLN A 225 19.94 3.15 -0.03
CA GLN A 225 19.10 3.72 -1.09
C GLN A 225 18.11 4.78 -0.60
N LYS A 226 17.53 4.58 0.60
CA LYS A 226 16.57 5.55 1.14
C LYS A 226 17.27 6.83 1.55
N LEU A 227 18.45 6.73 2.18
CA LEU A 227 19.29 7.89 2.53
C LEU A 227 19.68 8.67 1.27
N ALA A 228 20.19 7.99 0.26
CA ALA A 228 20.56 8.61 -1.01
C ALA A 228 19.38 9.37 -1.65
N LYS A 229 18.17 8.80 -1.56
CA LYS A 229 16.96 9.43 -2.11
C LYS A 229 16.49 10.64 -1.29
N LEU A 230 16.58 10.61 0.05
CA LEU A 230 16.19 11.74 0.90
C LEU A 230 17.10 12.92 0.73
N LEU A 231 18.41 12.67 0.64
CA LEU A 231 19.41 13.71 0.44
C LEU A 231 19.69 14.06 -1.04
N ASP A 232 18.94 13.47 -1.99
CA ASP A 232 19.12 13.62 -3.46
C ASP A 232 20.56 13.38 -3.94
N LEU A 233 21.19 12.32 -3.39
CA LEU A 233 22.58 11.94 -3.66
C LEU A 233 22.65 10.70 -4.57
N LYS A 234 23.75 10.60 -5.34
CA LYS A 234 24.03 9.49 -6.26
C LYS A 234 25.47 8.99 -6.08
N THR A 235 25.73 7.84 -6.67
CA THR A 235 27.12 7.33 -6.77
C THR A 235 28.02 8.36 -7.45
N GLY A 236 29.11 8.72 -6.76
CA GLY A 236 30.08 9.73 -7.19
C GLY A 236 29.95 11.09 -6.50
N ASP A 237 28.81 11.38 -5.87
CA ASP A 237 28.59 12.60 -5.10
C ASP A 237 29.29 12.53 -3.74
N THR A 238 29.27 13.63 -2.99
CA THR A 238 29.84 13.74 -1.64
C THR A 238 28.70 13.83 -0.62
N ILE A 239 28.84 13.14 0.51
CA ILE A 239 27.92 13.21 1.66
C ILE A 239 28.67 13.76 2.87
N THR A 240 28.08 14.72 3.58
CA THR A 240 28.59 15.24 4.82
C THR A 240 28.00 14.46 5.99
N VAL A 241 28.84 13.99 6.91
CA VAL A 241 28.44 13.18 8.05
C VAL A 241 29.06 13.71 9.32
N LYS A 242 28.22 13.90 10.34
CA LYS A 242 28.63 14.27 11.70
C LYS A 242 28.35 13.09 12.63
N LEU A 243 29.38 12.40 13.05
CA LEU A 243 29.26 11.36 14.07
C LEU A 243 29.18 11.94 15.47
N SER A 244 28.58 11.17 16.39
CA SER A 244 28.54 11.54 17.79
C SER A 244 29.94 11.66 18.38
N GLY A 245 30.26 12.87 18.88
CA GLY A 245 31.58 13.19 19.45
C GLY A 245 32.65 13.64 18.47
N HIS A 246 32.35 13.75 17.17
CA HIS A 246 33.26 14.16 16.12
C HIS A 246 32.78 15.42 15.38
N GLU A 247 33.69 16.02 14.61
CA GLU A 247 33.35 17.11 13.69
C GLU A 247 32.69 16.57 12.42
N GLU A 248 32.18 17.48 11.59
CA GLU A 248 31.57 17.15 10.29
C GLU A 248 32.65 16.81 9.27
N GLU A 249 32.47 15.68 8.59
CA GLU A 249 33.43 15.19 7.60
C GLU A 249 32.73 14.83 6.29
N GLU A 250 33.44 14.98 5.18
CA GLU A 250 32.93 14.71 3.84
C GLU A 250 33.43 13.36 3.29
N PHE A 251 32.52 12.56 2.75
CA PHE A 251 32.82 11.26 2.17
C PHE A 251 32.32 11.17 0.75
N LYS A 252 33.14 10.61 -0.15
CA LYS A 252 32.74 10.30 -1.51
C LYS A 252 31.91 9.02 -1.55
N ILE A 253 30.75 9.06 -2.23
CA ILE A 253 29.86 7.92 -2.39
C ILE A 253 30.40 6.99 -3.48
N GLY A 254 30.81 5.78 -3.12
CA GLY A 254 31.25 4.73 -4.02
C GLY A 254 30.13 3.86 -4.55
N GLY A 255 29.00 3.81 -3.84
CA GLY A 255 27.83 3.04 -4.24
C GLY A 255 26.61 3.28 -3.36
N VAL A 256 25.45 2.98 -3.91
CA VAL A 256 24.16 3.05 -3.20
C VAL A 256 23.60 1.65 -3.10
N SER A 257 23.51 1.09 -1.87
CA SER A 257 23.02 -0.25 -1.62
C SER A 257 21.52 -0.28 -1.41
N LYS A 258 20.88 -1.38 -1.84
CA LYS A 258 19.48 -1.67 -1.48
C LYS A 258 19.40 -1.91 0.02
N ASN A 259 18.47 -1.20 0.66
CA ASN A 259 18.14 -1.40 2.07
C ASN A 259 16.70 -0.93 2.29
N TYR A 260 15.96 -1.61 3.14
CA TYR A 260 14.52 -1.32 3.35
C TYR A 260 14.23 -0.68 4.70
N ALA A 261 15.14 -0.81 5.68
CA ALA A 261 14.95 -0.25 7.01
C ALA A 261 16.24 0.39 7.52
N LEU A 262 16.10 1.56 8.15
CA LEU A 262 17.19 2.38 8.69
C LEU A 262 18.17 2.90 7.62
N HIS A 263 19.07 3.77 8.06
CA HIS A 263 20.10 4.38 7.20
C HIS A 263 21.47 3.97 7.68
N TYR A 264 22.22 3.32 6.80
CA TYR A 264 23.58 2.89 7.08
C TYR A 264 24.58 3.53 6.11
N ILE A 265 25.76 3.78 6.62
CA ILE A 265 26.94 4.18 5.87
C ILE A 265 28.03 3.15 6.17
N TYR A 266 28.58 2.52 5.15
CA TYR A 266 29.64 1.51 5.31
C TYR A 266 30.95 2.10 4.85
N ILE A 267 31.99 2.04 5.70
CA ILE A 267 33.31 2.60 5.47
C ILE A 267 34.38 1.59 5.88
N THR A 268 35.58 1.69 5.28
CA THR A 268 36.71 0.86 5.70
C THR A 268 37.36 1.38 6.98
N PRO A 269 38.03 0.51 7.80
CA PRO A 269 38.79 0.93 8.97
C PRO A 269 39.86 1.96 8.65
N ASP A 270 40.57 1.78 7.52
CA ASP A 270 41.66 2.67 7.10
C ASP A 270 41.14 4.08 6.77
N ASP A 271 39.98 4.16 6.09
CA ASP A 271 39.36 5.46 5.80
C ASP A 271 38.85 6.13 7.06
N PHE A 272 38.25 5.34 7.99
CA PHE A 272 37.79 5.85 9.28
C PHE A 272 38.98 6.43 10.08
N GLU A 273 40.10 5.69 10.23
CA GLU A 273 41.31 6.17 10.91
C GLU A 273 41.93 7.40 10.21
N SER A 274 41.89 7.43 8.89
CA SER A 274 42.43 8.56 8.10
C SER A 274 41.63 9.84 8.31
N VAL A 275 40.32 9.75 8.43
CA VAL A 275 39.41 10.90 8.54
C VAL A 275 39.31 11.38 9.98
N TYR A 276 39.08 10.49 10.93
CA TYR A 276 38.85 10.84 12.33
C TYR A 276 40.11 10.84 13.19
N GLY A 277 41.24 10.34 12.68
CA GLY A 277 42.53 10.34 13.38
C GLY A 277 42.64 9.30 14.52
N GLU A 278 41.66 8.43 14.66
CA GLU A 278 41.60 7.39 15.67
C GLU A 278 41.19 6.04 15.08
N LYS A 279 41.63 4.95 15.72
CA LYS A 279 41.27 3.60 15.28
C LYS A 279 39.84 3.29 15.65
N PRO A 280 39.12 2.49 14.81
CA PRO A 280 37.80 2.02 15.15
C PRO A 280 37.77 1.28 16.48
N VAL A 281 36.77 1.57 17.31
CA VAL A 281 36.50 0.83 18.56
C VAL A 281 35.34 -0.11 18.33
N TYR A 282 35.64 -1.39 18.19
CA TYR A 282 34.64 -2.40 17.87
C TYR A 282 33.70 -2.65 19.06
N ASN A 283 32.46 -2.26 18.91
CA ASN A 283 31.42 -2.34 19.93
C ASN A 283 30.32 -3.36 19.63
N LEU A 284 30.34 -3.94 18.44
CA LEU A 284 29.41 -4.96 17.98
C LEU A 284 30.14 -6.12 17.32
N SER A 285 29.50 -7.29 17.28
CA SER A 285 29.93 -8.43 16.48
C SER A 285 28.75 -9.05 15.73
N PHE A 286 28.89 -9.23 14.42
CA PHE A 286 28.03 -10.13 13.68
C PHE A 286 28.37 -11.57 14.05
N ILE A 287 27.36 -12.41 14.21
CA ILE A 287 27.51 -13.80 14.59
C ILE A 287 26.62 -14.66 13.67
N ASP A 288 27.24 -15.67 13.08
CA ASP A 288 26.56 -16.80 12.44
C ASP A 288 26.62 -18.01 13.37
N LEU A 289 25.50 -18.67 13.56
CA LEU A 289 25.38 -19.85 14.42
C LEU A 289 25.44 -21.12 13.59
N LYS A 290 26.00 -22.16 14.19
CA LYS A 290 25.91 -23.51 13.63
C LYS A 290 24.46 -23.97 13.57
N LYS A 291 24.14 -24.79 12.58
CA LYS A 291 22.80 -25.36 12.42
C LYS A 291 22.37 -26.09 13.70
N ASP A 292 21.09 -25.95 14.02
CA ASP A 292 20.44 -26.56 15.19
C ASP A 292 20.90 -26.00 16.55
N THR A 293 21.49 -24.80 16.60
CA THR A 293 21.81 -24.11 17.85
C THR A 293 20.54 -23.57 18.48
N ASP A 294 20.31 -23.83 19.77
CA ASP A 294 19.23 -23.20 20.54
C ASP A 294 19.61 -21.74 20.92
N GLU A 295 18.91 -20.78 20.32
CA GLU A 295 19.18 -19.36 20.49
C GLU A 295 19.11 -18.91 21.98
N ASN A 296 18.20 -19.51 22.77
CA ASN A 296 18.03 -19.12 24.18
C ASN A 296 19.21 -19.59 25.03
N SER A 297 19.63 -20.84 24.87
CA SER A 297 20.77 -21.38 25.57
C SER A 297 22.07 -20.66 25.18
N PHE A 298 22.21 -20.29 23.91
CA PHE A 298 23.33 -19.50 23.43
C PHE A 298 23.35 -18.09 24.04
N LYS A 299 22.19 -17.43 24.13
CA LYS A 299 22.05 -16.13 24.75
C LYS A 299 22.46 -16.13 26.22
N GLU A 300 21.99 -17.14 26.99
CA GLU A 300 22.35 -17.28 28.39
C GLU A 300 23.87 -17.51 28.57
N GLN A 301 24.45 -18.34 27.74
CA GLN A 301 25.90 -18.61 27.74
C GLN A 301 26.69 -17.34 27.38
N LEU A 302 26.24 -16.57 26.37
CA LEU A 302 26.92 -15.33 25.95
C LEU A 302 26.90 -14.28 27.06
N ILE A 303 25.73 -14.03 27.65
CA ILE A 303 25.55 -13.03 28.71
C ILE A 303 26.27 -13.41 30.01
N SER A 304 26.58 -14.69 30.22
CA SER A 304 27.37 -15.12 31.36
C SER A 304 28.84 -14.68 31.28
N ASN A 305 29.29 -14.17 30.15
CA ASN A 305 30.61 -13.63 29.94
C ASN A 305 30.58 -12.09 30.06
N ASP A 306 31.49 -11.52 30.83
CA ASP A 306 31.57 -10.09 31.13
C ASP A 306 31.86 -9.21 29.91
N GLU A 307 32.30 -9.81 28.79
CA GLU A 307 32.62 -9.12 27.54
C GLU A 307 31.37 -8.76 26.72
N PHE A 308 30.20 -9.29 27.06
CA PHE A 308 28.97 -9.09 26.27
C PHE A 308 27.86 -8.45 27.11
N TYR A 309 27.29 -7.37 26.61
CA TYR A 309 26.08 -6.80 27.18
C TYR A 309 24.82 -7.58 26.77
N GLY A 310 24.85 -8.23 25.62
CA GLY A 310 23.72 -8.98 25.10
C GLY A 310 23.85 -9.35 23.63
N ILE A 311 22.85 -10.05 23.15
CA ILE A 311 22.70 -10.40 21.73
C ILE A 311 21.27 -10.15 21.26
N SER A 312 21.15 -9.59 20.07
CA SER A 312 19.87 -9.46 19.35
C SER A 312 19.88 -10.42 18.18
N PHE A 313 18.98 -11.41 18.19
CA PHE A 313 18.85 -12.34 17.06
C PHE A 313 18.04 -11.72 15.95
N LYS A 314 18.43 -12.01 14.71
CA LYS A 314 17.73 -11.60 13.50
C LYS A 314 16.26 -12.04 13.51
N ASN A 315 16.01 -13.27 13.98
CA ASN A 315 14.66 -13.83 14.08
C ASN A 315 13.77 -13.03 15.05
N ASP A 316 14.31 -12.61 16.21
CA ASP A 316 13.55 -11.80 17.17
C ASP A 316 13.27 -10.40 16.64
N SER A 317 14.26 -9.77 16.01
CA SER A 317 14.10 -8.47 15.37
C SER A 317 13.08 -8.52 14.23
N SER A 318 13.13 -9.58 13.41
CA SER A 318 12.16 -9.84 12.34
C SER A 318 10.75 -10.05 12.89
N ARG A 319 10.61 -10.89 13.94
CA ARG A 319 9.29 -11.11 14.60
C ARG A 319 8.76 -9.84 15.23
N GLY A 320 9.61 -9.06 15.91
CA GLY A 320 9.23 -7.77 16.48
C GLY A 320 8.70 -6.81 15.41
N PHE A 321 9.40 -6.71 14.28
CA PHE A 321 8.96 -5.91 13.14
C PHE A 321 7.65 -6.45 12.53
N LEU A 322 7.52 -7.76 12.31
CA LEU A 322 6.31 -8.38 11.77
C LEU A 322 5.11 -8.20 12.70
N ASN A 323 5.28 -8.36 14.01
CA ASN A 323 4.21 -8.10 14.99
C ASN A 323 3.75 -6.64 14.93
N SER A 324 4.69 -5.72 14.71
CA SER A 324 4.36 -4.30 14.50
C SER A 324 3.57 -4.09 13.21
N VAL A 325 3.90 -4.82 12.15
CA VAL A 325 3.18 -4.79 10.86
C VAL A 325 1.81 -5.46 10.96
N ASP A 326 1.68 -6.56 11.68
CA ASP A 326 0.41 -7.28 11.84
C ASP A 326 -0.66 -6.42 12.54
N SER A 327 -0.27 -5.49 13.38
CA SER A 327 -1.21 -4.54 13.96
C SER A 327 -1.81 -3.57 12.93
N LEU A 328 -1.10 -3.30 11.83
CA LEU A 328 -1.61 -2.53 10.70
C LEU A 328 -2.68 -3.29 9.91
N ASP A 329 -2.77 -4.61 10.07
CA ASP A 329 -3.83 -5.43 9.46
C ASP A 329 -5.23 -4.94 9.83
N ALA A 330 -5.42 -4.51 11.06
CA ALA A 330 -6.69 -3.95 11.50
C ALA A 330 -7.07 -2.69 10.71
N ILE A 331 -6.10 -1.83 10.41
CA ILE A 331 -6.31 -0.61 9.59
C ILE A 331 -6.64 -1.00 8.14
N VAL A 332 -5.94 -1.98 7.58
CA VAL A 332 -6.20 -2.48 6.22
C VAL A 332 -7.57 -3.12 6.13
N ILE A 333 -7.97 -3.95 7.11
CA ILE A 333 -9.30 -4.55 7.17
C ILE A 333 -10.37 -3.45 7.25
N LEU A 334 -10.17 -2.43 8.10
CA LEU A 334 -11.08 -1.29 8.20
C LEU A 334 -11.23 -0.59 6.85
N LEU A 335 -10.13 -0.34 6.14
CA LEU A 335 -10.12 0.28 4.82
C LEU A 335 -10.91 -0.57 3.81
N ILE A 336 -10.70 -1.89 3.81
CA ILE A 336 -11.43 -2.83 2.93
C ILE A 336 -12.92 -2.82 3.24
N VAL A 337 -13.31 -2.84 4.52
CA VAL A 337 -14.72 -2.78 4.95
C VAL A 337 -15.36 -1.46 4.52
N CYS A 338 -14.67 -0.33 4.71
CA CYS A 338 -15.16 0.97 4.27
C CYS A 338 -15.29 1.06 2.75
N ALA A 339 -14.28 0.58 2.01
CA ALA A 339 -14.33 0.52 0.55
C ALA A 339 -15.44 -0.39 0.04
N GLY A 340 -15.64 -1.55 0.70
CA GLY A 340 -16.73 -2.47 0.43
C GLY A 340 -18.12 -1.86 0.71
N GLY A 341 -18.27 -1.19 1.84
CA GLY A 341 -19.49 -0.44 2.16
C GLY A 341 -19.81 0.65 1.15
N LEU A 342 -18.79 1.41 0.73
CA LEU A 342 -18.93 2.41 -0.32
C LEU A 342 -19.32 1.75 -1.65
N ALA A 343 -18.68 0.64 -2.03
CA ALA A 343 -19.01 -0.11 -3.24
C ALA A 343 -20.47 -0.56 -3.22
N PHE A 344 -20.94 -1.11 -2.10
CA PHE A 344 -22.33 -1.52 -1.93
C PHE A 344 -23.30 -0.35 -2.14
N VAL A 345 -23.07 0.77 -1.45
CA VAL A 345 -23.95 1.96 -1.54
C VAL A 345 -23.98 2.52 -2.96
N VAL A 346 -22.82 2.67 -3.58
CA VAL A 346 -22.70 3.19 -4.96
C VAL A 346 -23.40 2.27 -5.95
N LEU A 347 -23.09 0.97 -5.93
CA LEU A 347 -23.70 -0.02 -6.82
C LEU A 347 -25.22 -0.10 -6.63
N TYR A 348 -25.68 -0.13 -5.37
CA TYR A 348 -27.10 -0.16 -5.05
C TYR A 348 -27.83 1.08 -5.58
N ASN A 349 -27.30 2.28 -5.33
CA ASN A 349 -27.91 3.52 -5.81
C ASN A 349 -27.98 3.58 -7.33
N LEU A 350 -26.89 3.25 -8.01
CA LEU A 350 -26.82 3.25 -9.47
C LEU A 350 -27.77 2.25 -10.10
N ALA A 351 -27.82 1.03 -9.55
CA ALA A 351 -28.72 0.00 -10.04
C ALA A 351 -30.18 0.32 -9.72
N ASN A 352 -30.47 0.95 -8.56
CA ASN A 352 -31.79 1.42 -8.21
C ASN A 352 -32.29 2.52 -9.16
N ILE A 353 -31.47 3.51 -9.49
CA ILE A 353 -31.77 4.52 -10.49
C ILE A 353 -32.05 3.88 -11.85
N ASN A 354 -31.24 2.90 -12.25
CA ASN A 354 -31.42 2.15 -13.48
C ASN A 354 -32.80 1.48 -13.58
N ILE A 355 -33.23 0.84 -12.48
CA ILE A 355 -34.54 0.18 -12.42
C ILE A 355 -35.66 1.22 -12.47
N THR A 356 -35.59 2.29 -11.65
CA THR A 356 -36.62 3.31 -11.54
C THR A 356 -36.89 4.03 -12.87
N GLU A 357 -35.83 4.36 -13.62
CA GLU A 357 -35.97 5.00 -14.94
C GLU A 357 -36.56 4.08 -16.02
N ARG A 358 -36.51 2.77 -15.82
CA ARG A 358 -36.99 1.76 -16.78
C ARG A 358 -38.20 0.98 -16.32
N VAL A 359 -38.89 1.42 -15.28
CA VAL A 359 -40.08 0.72 -14.74
C VAL A 359 -41.09 0.45 -15.84
N ARG A 360 -41.34 1.39 -16.76
CA ARG A 360 -42.27 1.20 -17.88
C ARG A 360 -41.76 0.15 -18.89
N GLU A 361 -40.49 0.18 -19.26
CA GLU A 361 -39.89 -0.82 -20.16
C GLU A 361 -40.00 -2.23 -19.54
N ILE A 362 -39.73 -2.32 -18.22
CA ILE A 362 -39.83 -3.56 -17.44
C ILE A 362 -41.27 -4.05 -17.36
N ALA A 363 -42.23 -3.16 -17.09
CA ALA A 363 -43.64 -3.47 -17.04
C ALA A 363 -44.15 -3.97 -18.41
N THR A 364 -43.72 -3.31 -19.51
CA THR A 364 -44.08 -3.76 -20.88
C THR A 364 -43.56 -5.17 -21.19
N ILE A 365 -42.31 -5.48 -20.81
CA ILE A 365 -41.73 -6.80 -21.02
C ILE A 365 -42.49 -7.86 -20.21
N LYS A 366 -42.88 -7.55 -18.96
CA LYS A 366 -43.71 -8.46 -18.12
C LYS A 366 -45.11 -8.69 -18.72
N VAL A 367 -45.76 -7.64 -19.25
CA VAL A 367 -47.07 -7.76 -19.92
C VAL A 367 -46.99 -8.58 -21.21
N LEU A 368 -45.85 -8.57 -21.90
CA LEU A 368 -45.59 -9.44 -23.07
C LEU A 368 -45.35 -10.91 -22.68
N GLY A 369 -45.46 -11.29 -21.41
CA GLY A 369 -45.42 -12.65 -20.95
C GLY A 369 -44.06 -13.15 -20.48
N PHE A 370 -43.03 -12.25 -20.32
CA PHE A 370 -41.75 -12.68 -19.77
C PHE A 370 -41.84 -12.90 -18.25
N TYR A 371 -41.23 -14.00 -17.79
CA TYR A 371 -41.16 -14.31 -16.37
C TYR A 371 -40.26 -13.33 -15.59
N ASP A 372 -40.52 -13.21 -14.28
CA ASP A 372 -39.73 -12.33 -13.38
C ASP A 372 -38.21 -12.62 -13.45
N GLY A 373 -37.84 -13.88 -13.62
CA GLY A 373 -36.43 -14.30 -13.77
C GLY A 373 -35.78 -13.79 -15.05
N GLU A 374 -36.51 -13.83 -16.17
CA GLU A 374 -36.01 -13.37 -17.48
C GLU A 374 -35.85 -11.85 -17.52
N THR A 375 -36.82 -11.13 -16.95
CA THR A 375 -36.78 -9.70 -16.81
C THR A 375 -35.64 -9.22 -15.91
N SER A 376 -35.41 -9.94 -14.81
CA SER A 376 -34.29 -9.69 -13.90
C SER A 376 -32.94 -9.98 -14.56
N ALA A 377 -32.83 -11.07 -15.30
CA ALA A 377 -31.62 -11.45 -16.02
C ALA A 377 -31.21 -10.39 -17.07
N TYR A 378 -32.18 -9.75 -17.71
CA TYR A 378 -31.92 -8.66 -18.66
C TYR A 378 -31.23 -7.46 -18.01
N ILE A 379 -31.70 -7.05 -16.82
CA ILE A 379 -31.11 -5.92 -16.08
C ILE A 379 -29.75 -6.31 -15.49
N TYR A 380 -29.62 -7.54 -14.97
CA TYR A 380 -28.37 -8.00 -14.36
C TYR A 380 -27.22 -8.11 -15.37
N ARG A 381 -27.49 -8.50 -16.61
CA ARG A 381 -26.48 -8.53 -17.66
C ARG A 381 -25.89 -7.14 -17.93
N GLU A 382 -26.71 -6.10 -17.93
CA GLU A 382 -26.25 -4.73 -18.12
C GLU A 382 -25.39 -4.26 -16.94
N ASN A 383 -25.83 -4.53 -15.70
CA ASN A 383 -25.08 -4.21 -14.50
C ASN A 383 -23.76 -5.00 -14.45
N LEU A 384 -23.78 -6.28 -14.80
CA LEU A 384 -22.59 -7.13 -14.81
C LEU A 384 -21.54 -6.64 -15.80
N ILE A 385 -21.93 -6.30 -17.03
CA ILE A 385 -21.01 -5.74 -18.03
C ILE A 385 -20.39 -4.44 -17.55
N SER A 386 -21.22 -3.53 -17.02
CA SER A 386 -20.74 -2.25 -16.46
C SER A 386 -19.77 -2.47 -15.30
N THR A 387 -20.05 -3.45 -14.44
CA THR A 387 -19.18 -3.83 -13.31
C THR A 387 -17.87 -4.42 -13.81
N LEU A 388 -17.88 -5.32 -14.77
CA LEU A 388 -16.66 -5.91 -15.34
C LEU A 388 -15.75 -4.85 -15.96
N VAL A 389 -16.32 -3.93 -16.75
CA VAL A 389 -15.56 -2.81 -17.31
C VAL A 389 -15.03 -1.91 -16.21
N GLY A 390 -15.86 -1.62 -15.19
CA GLY A 390 -15.47 -0.86 -14.01
C GLY A 390 -14.32 -1.49 -13.23
N ILE A 391 -14.33 -2.82 -13.06
CA ILE A 391 -13.23 -3.57 -12.43
C ILE A 391 -11.93 -3.42 -13.23
N ILE A 392 -11.97 -3.61 -14.56
CA ILE A 392 -10.76 -3.48 -15.39
C ILE A 392 -10.14 -2.08 -15.25
N VAL A 393 -10.97 -1.04 -15.34
CA VAL A 393 -10.53 0.35 -15.13
C VAL A 393 -10.06 0.56 -13.69
N GLY A 394 -10.75 -0.05 -12.72
CA GLY A 394 -10.43 0.03 -11.31
C GLY A 394 -9.09 -0.64 -10.94
N LEU A 395 -8.76 -1.77 -11.58
CA LEU A 395 -7.46 -2.42 -11.39
C LEU A 395 -6.31 -1.52 -11.88
N ALA A 396 -6.48 -0.86 -13.02
CA ALA A 396 -5.50 0.11 -13.53
C ALA A 396 -5.38 1.35 -12.62
N ALA A 397 -6.52 1.91 -12.21
CA ALA A 397 -6.57 3.03 -11.27
C ALA A 397 -6.01 2.65 -9.89
N GLY A 398 -6.24 1.41 -9.44
CA GLY A 398 -5.72 0.86 -8.18
C GLY A 398 -4.19 0.81 -8.16
N LYS A 399 -3.55 0.48 -9.29
CA LYS A 399 -2.08 0.54 -9.40
C LYS A 399 -1.56 1.97 -9.21
N ILE A 400 -2.21 2.94 -9.84
CA ILE A 400 -1.82 4.36 -9.74
C ILE A 400 -2.06 4.87 -8.30
N LEU A 401 -3.21 4.56 -7.74
CA LEU A 401 -3.57 4.97 -6.37
C LEU A 401 -2.65 4.33 -5.34
N HIS A 402 -2.35 3.03 -5.47
CA HIS A 402 -1.39 2.34 -4.61
C HIS A 402 -0.01 3.00 -4.65
N TYR A 403 0.52 3.28 -5.85
CA TYR A 403 1.80 3.96 -6.01
C TYR A 403 1.82 5.33 -5.32
N PHE A 404 0.74 6.11 -5.48
CA PHE A 404 0.59 7.41 -4.82
C PHE A 404 0.53 7.27 -3.29
N VAL A 405 -0.29 6.34 -2.77
CA VAL A 405 -0.44 6.13 -1.32
C VAL A 405 0.87 5.64 -0.70
N VAL A 406 1.56 4.69 -1.34
CA VAL A 406 2.85 4.18 -0.86
C VAL A 406 3.88 5.30 -0.73
N ILE A 407 4.02 6.16 -1.75
CA ILE A 407 4.97 7.29 -1.70
C ILE A 407 4.60 8.30 -0.60
N THR A 408 3.30 8.60 -0.47
CA THR A 408 2.84 9.62 0.48
C THR A 408 2.88 9.12 1.93
N SER A 409 2.74 7.80 2.14
CA SER A 409 2.77 7.18 3.47
C SER A 409 4.15 6.67 3.87
N GLU A 410 5.13 6.76 2.98
CA GLU A 410 6.50 6.30 3.20
C GLU A 410 7.17 7.17 4.27
N VAL A 411 7.57 6.55 5.40
CA VAL A 411 8.34 7.20 6.47
C VAL A 411 9.82 7.28 6.11
N ASP A 412 10.53 8.25 6.69
CA ASP A 412 11.93 8.50 6.32
C ASP A 412 12.84 7.29 6.60
N LEU A 413 12.62 6.58 7.69
CA LEU A 413 13.43 5.43 8.10
C LEU A 413 13.19 4.13 7.29
N VAL A 414 12.15 4.08 6.44
CA VAL A 414 11.74 2.83 5.79
C VAL A 414 11.45 3.04 4.30
N LEU A 415 11.97 2.16 3.46
CA LEU A 415 11.70 2.14 2.03
C LEU A 415 10.59 1.11 1.72
N PHE A 416 9.41 1.60 1.31
CA PHE A 416 8.30 0.72 0.98
C PHE A 416 8.48 0.08 -0.40
N ASN A 417 8.12 -1.21 -0.49
CA ASN A 417 8.08 -1.89 -1.78
C ASN A 417 6.93 -1.35 -2.64
N ARG A 418 7.25 -0.86 -3.84
CA ARG A 418 6.28 -0.24 -4.77
C ARG A 418 5.61 -1.24 -5.70
N GLN A 419 5.98 -2.52 -5.62
CA GLN A 419 5.43 -3.54 -6.49
C GLN A 419 4.11 -4.09 -5.94
N LEU A 420 3.09 -4.09 -6.79
CA LEU A 420 1.80 -4.72 -6.52
C LEU A 420 1.85 -6.18 -6.95
N VAL A 421 1.51 -7.07 -6.03
CA VAL A 421 1.42 -8.51 -6.33
C VAL A 421 0.16 -8.85 -7.11
N TRP A 422 0.26 -9.85 -7.96
CA TRP A 422 -0.84 -10.31 -8.81
C TRP A 422 -2.09 -10.72 -8.03
N TRP A 423 -1.94 -11.33 -6.86
CA TRP A 423 -3.08 -11.76 -6.06
C TRP A 423 -3.90 -10.59 -5.48
N ALA A 424 -3.30 -9.41 -5.24
CA ALA A 424 -4.02 -8.22 -4.83
C ALA A 424 -5.03 -7.76 -5.90
N TYR A 425 -4.68 -7.88 -7.18
CA TYR A 425 -5.59 -7.63 -8.28
C TYR A 425 -6.73 -8.65 -8.32
N VAL A 426 -6.42 -9.93 -8.13
CA VAL A 426 -7.42 -11.00 -8.12
C VAL A 426 -8.40 -10.84 -6.97
N LEU A 427 -7.90 -10.62 -5.75
CA LEU A 427 -8.75 -10.41 -4.57
C LEU A 427 -9.61 -9.14 -4.70
N GLY A 428 -9.04 -8.04 -5.20
CA GLY A 428 -9.78 -6.82 -5.46
C GLY A 428 -10.92 -7.03 -6.46
N ALA A 429 -10.67 -7.74 -7.55
CA ALA A 429 -11.69 -8.08 -8.54
C ALA A 429 -12.77 -9.00 -7.96
N LEU A 430 -12.38 -10.06 -7.26
CA LEU A 430 -13.32 -11.02 -6.64
C LEU A 430 -14.22 -10.36 -5.60
N LEU A 431 -13.66 -9.53 -4.71
CA LEU A 431 -14.42 -8.80 -3.71
C LEU A 431 -15.42 -7.83 -4.35
N THR A 432 -14.99 -7.09 -5.38
CA THR A 432 -15.90 -6.17 -6.09
C THR A 432 -17.03 -6.94 -6.78
N LEU A 433 -16.74 -8.09 -7.38
CA LEU A 433 -17.76 -8.97 -7.96
C LEU A 433 -18.71 -9.52 -6.90
N ALA A 434 -18.21 -9.90 -5.73
CA ALA A 434 -19.05 -10.36 -4.62
C ALA A 434 -20.00 -9.26 -4.15
N PHE A 435 -19.54 -8.02 -3.99
CA PHE A 435 -20.42 -6.88 -3.66
C PHE A 435 -21.45 -6.63 -4.76
N ALA A 436 -21.06 -6.69 -6.03
CA ALA A 436 -22.01 -6.54 -7.14
C ALA A 436 -23.07 -7.65 -7.13
N PHE A 437 -22.68 -8.88 -6.81
CA PHE A 437 -23.60 -10.00 -6.69
C PHE A 437 -24.61 -9.78 -5.53
N ILE A 438 -24.11 -9.34 -4.36
CA ILE A 438 -24.97 -9.03 -3.19
C ILE A 438 -25.97 -7.92 -3.56
N VAL A 439 -25.54 -6.87 -4.22
CA VAL A 439 -26.42 -5.78 -4.68
C VAL A 439 -27.49 -6.30 -5.63
N ASN A 440 -27.09 -7.11 -6.63
CA ASN A 440 -28.06 -7.70 -7.57
C ASN A 440 -29.07 -8.60 -6.87
N LEU A 441 -28.67 -9.35 -5.84
CA LEU A 441 -29.56 -10.18 -5.03
C LEU A 441 -30.58 -9.32 -4.28
N VAL A 442 -30.14 -8.23 -3.63
CA VAL A 442 -31.03 -7.28 -2.94
C VAL A 442 -32.02 -6.65 -3.91
N LEU A 443 -31.56 -6.29 -5.10
CA LEU A 443 -32.41 -5.67 -6.13
C LEU A 443 -33.41 -6.66 -6.76
N HIS A 444 -33.12 -7.95 -6.75
CA HIS A 444 -34.07 -8.99 -7.21
C HIS A 444 -35.40 -8.92 -6.45
N PHE A 445 -35.32 -8.79 -5.13
CA PHE A 445 -36.53 -8.65 -4.30
C PHE A 445 -37.32 -7.37 -4.60
N LYS A 446 -36.64 -6.29 -5.01
CA LYS A 446 -37.29 -5.04 -5.41
C LYS A 446 -37.94 -5.15 -6.79
N LEU A 447 -37.31 -5.80 -7.76
CA LEU A 447 -37.86 -6.01 -9.10
C LEU A 447 -39.14 -6.86 -9.08
N LYS A 448 -39.22 -7.83 -8.18
CA LYS A 448 -40.41 -8.67 -8.01
C LYS A 448 -41.64 -7.88 -7.54
N LYS A 449 -41.44 -6.78 -6.79
CA LYS A 449 -42.51 -5.94 -6.23
C LYS A 449 -43.06 -4.90 -7.21
N ILE A 450 -42.55 -4.80 -8.44
CA ILE A 450 -43.03 -3.83 -9.43
C ILE A 450 -44.41 -4.27 -9.95
N ASP A 451 -45.43 -3.46 -9.66
CA ASP A 451 -46.79 -3.65 -10.17
C ASP A 451 -46.89 -3.20 -11.64
N MET A 452 -47.34 -4.15 -12.50
CA MET A 452 -47.45 -3.93 -13.94
C MET A 452 -48.56 -2.94 -14.28
N VAL A 453 -49.69 -2.99 -13.56
CA VAL A 453 -50.89 -2.22 -13.85
C VAL A 453 -50.68 -0.74 -13.46
N GLU A 454 -50.13 -0.52 -12.25
CA GLU A 454 -49.87 0.83 -11.73
C GLU A 454 -48.76 1.53 -12.55
N SER A 455 -47.75 0.76 -12.97
CA SER A 455 -46.63 1.30 -13.78
C SER A 455 -47.02 1.75 -15.19
N LEU A 456 -48.09 1.22 -15.73
CA LEU A 456 -48.63 1.56 -17.07
C LEU A 456 -49.75 2.63 -17.00
N LYS A 457 -50.48 2.70 -15.87
CA LYS A 457 -51.56 3.69 -15.64
C LYS A 457 -51.09 5.11 -15.34
N SER A 458 -49.84 5.33 -14.97
CA SER A 458 -49.33 6.65 -14.55
C SER A 458 -49.10 7.66 -15.73
N VAL A 459 -49.96 7.64 -16.74
CA VAL A 459 -49.91 8.55 -17.91
C VAL A 459 -51.20 9.33 -18.11
N GLU A 460 -52.15 9.21 -17.20
CA GLU A 460 -53.32 10.15 -17.21
C GLU A 460 -53.15 11.26 -16.17
#